data_ca9a2e71c4c97e5aaf0a9991183f7981
#
_entry.id   ca9a2e71c4c97e5aaf0a9991183f7981
#
_cell.length_a   1.000
_cell.length_b   1.000
_cell.length_c   1.000
_cell.angle_alpha   90.00
_cell.angle_beta   90.00
_cell.angle_gamma   90.00
#
_symmetry.space_group_name_H-M   'P 1'
#
loop_
_entity.id
_entity.type
_entity.pdbx_description
1 polymer ?
#
loop_
_entity_poly.entity_id
_entity_poly.type
_entity_poly.pdbx_seq_one_letter_code
_entity_poly.pdbx_strand_id
1 'polypeptide(L)'
;MRREYPTQPIVGVGAVIVDEGRLLLVKRGVEPGKGKWSIPGGVVKLGEKVRDAVMREAEEESGLKVEIVIDRPLDTVDNIIMDENKRHRYHYILLQFLIRPRSGTPKSGGDVLDAKWVSLDEVEAYDLTSSFRSFFKRHRNELEGF
;
A
#
# COMPACT_ATOMS: atom_id res chain seq x y z
N MET A 1 20.22 -1.16 -2.50
CA MET A 1 19.84 -0.81 -1.11
C MET A 1 19.29 -2.06 -0.43
N ARG A 2 19.68 -2.23 0.80
CA ARG A 2 19.27 -3.36 1.60
C ARG A 2 17.96 -3.07 2.33
N ARG A 3 16.91 -3.85 2.10
CA ARG A 3 15.60 -3.64 2.72
C ARG A 3 15.50 -4.27 4.10
N GLU A 4 16.06 -5.45 4.26
CA GLU A 4 16.12 -6.15 5.55
C GLU A 4 17.35 -5.69 6.32
N TYR A 5 17.18 -5.37 7.60
CA TYR A 5 18.22 -4.78 8.46
C TYR A 5 18.86 -3.56 7.83
N PRO A 6 18.07 -2.56 7.47
CA PRO A 6 18.58 -1.36 6.80
C PRO A 6 19.42 -0.51 7.74
N THR A 7 20.28 0.34 7.16
CA THR A 7 21.07 1.31 7.92
C THR A 7 20.37 2.65 8.08
N GLN A 8 19.25 2.84 7.39
CA GLN A 8 18.44 4.06 7.45
C GLN A 8 17.00 3.73 7.05
N PRO A 9 16.03 4.58 7.43
CA PRO A 9 14.65 4.39 7.00
C PRO A 9 14.52 4.42 5.47
N ILE A 10 13.59 3.62 4.95
CA ILE A 10 13.33 3.52 3.52
C ILE A 10 11.99 4.16 3.23
N VAL A 11 11.94 5.05 2.25
CA VAL A 11 10.70 5.70 1.83
C VAL A 11 9.94 4.80 0.87
N GLY A 12 8.69 4.52 1.19
CA GLY A 12 7.77 3.81 0.33
C GLY A 12 6.49 4.58 0.11
N VAL A 13 5.69 4.11 -0.83
CA VAL A 13 4.37 4.67 -1.14
C VAL A 13 3.33 3.58 -1.09
N GLY A 14 2.10 3.95 -0.74
CA GLY A 14 0.95 3.07 -0.78
C GLY A 14 -0.18 3.74 -1.57
N ALA A 15 -0.86 2.95 -2.39
CA ALA A 15 -1.97 3.42 -3.21
C ALA A 15 -3.29 2.97 -2.59
N VAL A 16 -4.01 3.91 -2.00
CA VAL A 16 -5.35 3.68 -1.45
C VAL A 16 -6.33 3.89 -2.61
N ILE A 17 -6.58 2.81 -3.36
CA ILE A 17 -7.42 2.85 -4.57
C ILE A 17 -8.87 2.56 -4.17
N VAL A 18 -9.71 3.57 -4.23
CA VAL A 18 -11.11 3.51 -3.78
C VAL A 18 -12.02 3.86 -4.94
N ASP A 19 -13.12 3.13 -5.04
CA ASP A 19 -14.16 3.39 -6.04
C ASP A 19 -15.49 2.76 -5.59
N GLU A 20 -16.54 3.56 -5.52
CA GLU A 20 -17.90 3.09 -5.23
C GLU A 20 -17.98 2.21 -3.97
N GLY A 21 -17.37 2.65 -2.88
CA GLY A 21 -17.42 1.92 -1.61
C GLY A 21 -16.57 0.67 -1.56
N ARG A 22 -15.61 0.51 -2.50
CA ARG A 22 -14.69 -0.62 -2.54
C ARG A 22 -13.26 -0.14 -2.50
N LEU A 23 -12.41 -0.95 -1.91
CA LEU A 23 -10.97 -0.72 -1.83
C LEU A 23 -10.25 -1.85 -2.55
N LEU A 24 -9.21 -1.51 -3.33
CA LEU A 24 -8.41 -2.53 -3.96
C LEU A 24 -7.39 -3.08 -2.95
N LEU A 25 -7.48 -4.38 -2.67
CA LEU A 25 -6.51 -5.09 -1.84
C LEU A 25 -5.62 -5.96 -2.70
N VAL A 26 -4.38 -6.10 -2.26
CA VAL A 26 -3.42 -7.02 -2.87
C VAL A 26 -2.88 -7.98 -1.81
N LYS A 27 -2.60 -9.22 -2.23
CA LYS A 27 -1.96 -10.21 -1.36
C LYS A 27 -0.46 -10.14 -1.58
N ARG A 28 0.28 -9.88 -0.50
CA ARG A 28 1.73 -9.70 -0.59
C ARG A 28 2.44 -11.00 -0.94
N GLY A 29 3.36 -10.93 -1.90
CA GLY A 29 4.18 -12.06 -2.32
C GLY A 29 5.59 -12.05 -1.73
N VAL A 30 5.97 -10.99 -0.98
CA VAL A 30 7.30 -10.83 -0.40
C VAL A 30 7.21 -10.34 1.04
N GLU A 31 8.27 -10.54 1.80
CA GLU A 31 8.39 -10.00 3.15
C GLU A 31 8.67 -8.49 3.12
N PRO A 32 8.26 -7.72 4.14
CA PRO A 32 7.51 -8.16 5.31
C PRO A 32 6.03 -8.43 4.99
N GLY A 33 5.40 -9.31 5.76
CA GLY A 33 3.97 -9.59 5.60
C GLY A 33 3.60 -10.48 4.44
N LYS A 34 4.51 -11.32 3.94
CA LYS A 34 4.22 -12.26 2.87
C LYS A 34 2.97 -13.09 3.19
N GLY A 35 2.04 -13.17 2.22
CA GLY A 35 0.79 -13.88 2.38
C GLY A 35 -0.34 -13.07 3.01
N LYS A 36 -0.03 -11.91 3.58
CA LYS A 36 -1.04 -11.01 4.13
C LYS A 36 -1.55 -10.04 3.07
N TRP A 37 -2.69 -9.43 3.36
CA TRP A 37 -3.32 -8.46 2.46
C TRP A 37 -2.99 -7.03 2.88
N SER A 38 -2.86 -6.17 1.89
CA SER A 38 -2.58 -4.75 2.07
C SER A 38 -3.01 -4.01 0.80
N ILE A 39 -2.56 -2.77 0.66
CA ILE A 39 -2.78 -1.99 -0.57
C ILE A 39 -1.55 -2.06 -1.47
N PRO A 40 -1.69 -1.79 -2.78
CA PRO A 40 -0.55 -1.71 -3.67
C PRO A 40 0.46 -0.67 -3.20
N GLY A 41 1.74 -0.94 -3.39
CA GLY A 41 2.78 -0.02 -3.00
C GLY A 41 4.17 -0.58 -3.20
N GLY A 42 5.16 0.25 -2.94
CA GLY A 42 6.56 -0.14 -3.08
C GLY A 42 7.49 1.00 -2.74
N VAL A 43 8.76 0.77 -2.99
CA VAL A 43 9.83 1.70 -2.61
C VAL A 43 9.99 2.79 -3.67
N VAL A 44 10.18 4.02 -3.22
CA VAL A 44 10.52 5.16 -4.08
C VAL A 44 11.95 4.99 -4.56
N LYS A 45 12.16 5.10 -5.87
CA LYS A 45 13.50 4.99 -6.46
C LYS A 45 14.25 6.31 -6.34
N LEU A 46 15.58 6.22 -6.29
CA LEU A 46 16.40 7.44 -6.25
C LEU A 46 16.08 8.32 -7.46
N GLY A 47 15.77 9.60 -7.18
CA GLY A 47 15.42 10.56 -8.22
C GLY A 47 13.97 10.51 -8.70
N GLU A 48 13.17 9.58 -8.18
CA GLU A 48 11.76 9.43 -8.51
C GLU A 48 10.91 10.29 -7.57
N LYS A 49 9.94 11.03 -8.13
CA LYS A 49 8.97 11.76 -7.31
C LYS A 49 7.99 10.79 -6.68
N VAL A 50 7.54 11.08 -5.44
CA VAL A 50 6.62 10.19 -4.74
C VAL A 50 5.31 9.97 -5.50
N ARG A 51 4.79 11.01 -6.18
CA ARG A 51 3.57 10.87 -6.97
C ARG A 51 3.75 9.90 -8.15
N ASP A 52 4.92 9.93 -8.78
CA ASP A 52 5.24 9.03 -9.90
C ASP A 52 5.43 7.60 -9.38
N ALA A 53 6.03 7.44 -8.21
CA ALA A 53 6.22 6.14 -7.57
C ALA A 53 4.89 5.48 -7.25
N VAL A 54 3.94 6.22 -6.64
CA VAL A 54 2.65 5.65 -6.27
C VAL A 54 1.83 5.27 -7.50
N MET A 55 1.87 6.06 -8.56
CA MET A 55 1.19 5.75 -9.81
C MET A 55 1.77 4.49 -10.45
N ARG A 56 3.09 4.41 -10.53
CA ARG A 56 3.80 3.24 -11.09
C ARG A 56 3.47 1.97 -10.32
N GLU A 57 3.59 2.00 -8.99
CA GLU A 57 3.33 0.83 -8.16
C GLU A 57 1.85 0.42 -8.21
N ALA A 58 0.94 1.39 -8.21
CA ALA A 58 -0.48 1.11 -8.32
C ALA A 58 -0.79 0.35 -9.60
N GLU A 59 -0.26 0.81 -10.73
CA GLU A 59 -0.52 0.19 -12.04
C GLU A 59 0.15 -1.18 -12.16
N GLU A 60 1.38 -1.31 -11.67
CA GLU A 60 2.11 -2.59 -11.69
C GLU A 60 1.39 -3.68 -10.88
N GLU A 61 0.92 -3.34 -9.69
CA GLU A 61 0.38 -4.34 -8.76
C GLU A 61 -1.11 -4.56 -8.89
N SER A 62 -1.86 -3.62 -9.44
CA SER A 62 -3.31 -3.75 -9.59
C SER A 62 -3.79 -4.07 -11.00
N GLY A 63 -2.97 -3.77 -12.00
CA GLY A 63 -3.37 -3.89 -13.41
C GLY A 63 -4.32 -2.80 -13.88
N LEU A 64 -4.64 -1.83 -13.02
CA LEU A 64 -5.54 -0.73 -13.34
C LEU A 64 -4.75 0.47 -13.87
N LYS A 65 -5.39 1.29 -14.70
CA LYS A 65 -4.95 2.66 -14.95
C LYS A 65 -5.57 3.54 -13.88
N VAL A 66 -4.76 4.41 -13.28
CA VAL A 66 -5.17 5.17 -12.09
C VAL A 66 -4.85 6.65 -12.22
N GLU A 67 -5.48 7.46 -11.34
CA GLU A 67 -5.16 8.87 -11.18
C GLU A 67 -5.16 9.24 -9.70
N ILE A 68 -4.36 10.26 -9.34
CA ILE A 68 -4.30 10.78 -7.98
C ILE A 68 -5.52 11.66 -7.74
N VAL A 69 -6.22 11.45 -6.61
CA VAL A 69 -7.39 12.25 -6.23
C VAL A 69 -6.93 13.59 -5.62
N ILE A 70 -5.96 13.51 -4.69
CA ILE A 70 -5.40 14.66 -4.02
C ILE A 70 -3.88 14.58 -4.18
N ASP A 71 -3.24 15.65 -4.68
CA ASP A 71 -1.81 15.64 -4.98
C ASP A 71 -0.94 15.86 -3.72
N ARG A 72 -1.23 15.07 -2.71
CA ARG A 72 -0.48 14.96 -1.46
C ARG A 72 -0.87 13.66 -0.77
N PRO A 73 -0.03 13.12 0.13
CA PRO A 73 -0.42 11.93 0.89
C PRO A 73 -1.66 12.20 1.75
N LEU A 74 -2.53 11.21 1.86
CA LEU A 74 -3.63 11.22 2.81
C LEU A 74 -3.07 11.12 4.23
N ASP A 75 -2.03 10.32 4.41
CA ASP A 75 -1.34 10.12 5.69
C ASP A 75 0.04 9.55 5.46
N THR A 76 0.86 9.62 6.48
CA THR A 76 2.15 8.94 6.54
C THR A 76 2.08 7.84 7.60
N VAL A 77 2.70 6.70 7.32
CA VAL A 77 2.68 5.54 8.22
C VAL A 77 4.10 5.11 8.52
N ASP A 78 4.41 5.03 9.81
CA ASP A 78 5.67 4.44 10.26
C ASP A 78 5.50 2.93 10.34
N ASN A 79 6.26 2.19 9.54
CA ASN A 79 6.25 0.73 9.58
C ASN A 79 7.61 0.24 10.08
N ILE A 80 7.70 0.06 11.39
CA ILE A 80 8.94 -0.34 12.06
C ILE A 80 8.74 -1.75 12.61
N ILE A 81 9.53 -2.70 12.13
CA ILE A 81 9.43 -4.10 12.53
C ILE A 81 10.78 -4.52 13.13
N MET A 82 10.74 -4.96 14.39
CA MET A 82 11.92 -5.42 15.11
C MET A 82 11.96 -6.95 15.12
N ASP A 83 13.18 -7.50 15.16
CA ASP A 83 13.37 -8.94 15.35
C ASP A 83 13.36 -9.32 16.84
N GLU A 84 13.58 -10.58 17.14
CA GLU A 84 13.59 -11.11 18.52
C GLU A 84 14.66 -10.45 19.39
N ASN A 85 15.74 -9.99 18.78
CA ASN A 85 16.86 -9.35 19.49
C ASN A 85 16.72 -7.84 19.56
N LYS A 86 15.53 -7.29 19.25
CA LYS A 86 15.21 -5.85 19.24
C LYS A 86 16.07 -5.06 18.25
N ARG A 87 16.50 -5.72 17.15
CA ARG A 87 17.13 -5.03 16.03
C ARG A 87 16.05 -4.63 15.02
N HIS A 88 16.23 -3.48 14.37
CA HIS A 88 15.29 -3.01 13.35
C HIS A 88 15.44 -3.86 12.09
N ARG A 89 14.55 -4.83 11.91
CA ARG A 89 14.55 -5.71 10.75
C ARG A 89 14.04 -4.99 9.51
N TYR A 90 12.99 -4.18 9.67
CA TYR A 90 12.46 -3.32 8.61
C TYR A 90 12.11 -1.96 9.18
N HIS A 91 12.33 -0.92 8.40
CA HIS A 91 11.91 0.43 8.77
C HIS A 91 11.53 1.19 7.50
N TYR A 92 10.20 1.33 7.30
CA TYR A 92 9.65 2.07 6.17
C TYR A 92 8.89 3.29 6.67
N ILE A 93 9.01 4.39 5.91
CA ILE A 93 8.14 5.54 6.04
C ILE A 93 7.26 5.50 4.81
N LEU A 94 5.96 5.22 5.00
CA LEU A 94 5.02 5.01 3.91
C LEU A 94 4.15 6.23 3.71
N LEU A 95 4.12 6.73 2.48
CA LEU A 95 3.28 7.86 2.07
C LEU A 95 2.05 7.26 1.38
N GLN A 96 0.88 7.34 2.04
CA GLN A 96 -0.35 6.72 1.54
C GLN A 96 -1.16 7.75 0.75
N PHE A 97 -1.34 7.50 -0.56
CA PHE A 97 -2.07 8.42 -1.46
C PHE A 97 -3.45 7.88 -1.77
N LEU A 98 -4.42 8.80 -1.84
CA LEU A 98 -5.77 8.49 -2.29
C LEU A 98 -5.78 8.45 -3.82
N ILE A 99 -6.18 7.32 -4.37
CA ILE A 99 -6.08 7.01 -5.80
C ILE A 99 -7.46 6.57 -6.31
N ARG A 100 -7.77 6.93 -7.55
CA ARG A 100 -8.99 6.55 -8.24
C ARG A 100 -8.66 5.71 -9.46
N PRO A 101 -9.42 4.63 -9.76
CA PRO A 101 -9.24 3.92 -11.00
C PRO A 101 -9.78 4.73 -12.18
N ARG A 102 -9.09 4.67 -13.31
CA ARG A 102 -9.56 5.27 -14.57
C ARG A 102 -10.13 4.21 -15.50
N SER A 103 -9.51 3.05 -15.55
CA SER A 103 -9.93 1.94 -16.43
C SER A 103 -9.26 0.65 -16.02
N GLY A 104 -9.76 -0.46 -16.55
CA GLY A 104 -9.18 -1.77 -16.37
C GLY A 104 -9.92 -2.62 -15.35
N THR A 105 -9.50 -3.88 -15.24
CA THR A 105 -9.96 -4.82 -14.23
C THR A 105 -8.77 -5.27 -13.40
N PRO A 106 -8.95 -5.56 -12.11
CA PRO A 106 -7.83 -5.97 -11.26
C PRO A 106 -7.12 -7.20 -11.79
N LYS A 107 -5.78 -7.12 -11.81
CA LYS A 107 -4.92 -8.22 -12.20
C LYS A 107 -3.62 -8.09 -11.43
N SER A 108 -3.23 -9.12 -10.70
CA SER A 108 -1.98 -9.11 -9.96
C SER A 108 -0.79 -8.98 -10.89
N GLY A 109 0.24 -8.27 -10.41
CA GLY A 109 1.50 -8.10 -11.12
C GLY A 109 2.59 -7.75 -10.13
N GLY A 110 3.84 -7.68 -10.61
CA GLY A 110 4.98 -7.39 -9.73
C GLY A 110 5.10 -8.42 -8.61
N ASP A 111 5.23 -7.92 -7.39
CA ASP A 111 5.49 -8.74 -6.20
C ASP A 111 4.22 -9.22 -5.48
N VAL A 112 3.04 -9.09 -6.09
CA VAL A 112 1.80 -9.49 -5.43
C VAL A 112 1.24 -10.79 -6.01
N LEU A 113 0.57 -11.56 -5.17
CA LEU A 113 0.01 -12.86 -5.51
C LEU A 113 -1.43 -12.78 -6.01
N ASP A 114 -2.16 -11.75 -5.60
CA ASP A 114 -3.57 -11.55 -5.95
C ASP A 114 -3.92 -10.07 -5.82
N ALA A 115 -4.93 -9.63 -6.55
CA ALA A 115 -5.43 -8.26 -6.50
C ALA A 115 -6.94 -8.29 -6.73
N LYS A 116 -7.71 -7.64 -5.85
CA LYS A 116 -9.17 -7.63 -5.99
C LYS A 116 -9.83 -6.46 -5.29
N TRP A 117 -11.01 -6.10 -5.78
CA TRP A 117 -11.89 -5.15 -5.11
C TRP A 117 -12.55 -5.81 -3.91
N VAL A 118 -12.55 -5.09 -2.78
CA VAL A 118 -13.19 -5.55 -1.54
C VAL A 118 -14.06 -4.43 -1.01
N SER A 119 -15.30 -4.75 -0.67
CA SER A 119 -16.20 -3.78 -0.02
C SER A 119 -15.54 -3.26 1.26
N LEU A 120 -15.68 -1.96 1.53
CA LEU A 120 -15.13 -1.36 2.75
C LEU A 120 -15.59 -2.09 4.01
N ASP A 121 -16.82 -2.62 4.00
CA ASP A 121 -17.36 -3.37 5.14
C ASP A 121 -16.68 -4.73 5.36
N GLU A 122 -15.99 -5.25 4.37
CA GLU A 122 -15.36 -6.57 4.42
C GLU A 122 -13.83 -6.52 4.58
N VAL A 123 -13.24 -5.35 4.44
CA VAL A 123 -11.76 -5.20 4.46
C VAL A 123 -11.15 -5.78 5.73
N GLU A 124 -11.75 -5.49 6.90
CA GLU A 124 -11.18 -5.94 8.18
C GLU A 124 -11.30 -7.44 8.42
N ALA A 125 -12.11 -8.14 7.61
CA ALA A 125 -12.20 -9.61 7.68
C ALA A 125 -10.98 -10.31 7.03
N TYR A 126 -10.19 -9.57 6.25
CA TYR A 126 -8.99 -10.10 5.63
C TYR A 126 -7.82 -10.14 6.62
N ASP A 127 -6.88 -11.05 6.37
CA ASP A 127 -5.62 -11.10 7.14
C ASP A 127 -4.70 -9.96 6.69
N LEU A 128 -4.95 -8.77 7.22
CA LEU A 128 -4.25 -7.55 6.85
C LEU A 128 -2.89 -7.45 7.54
N THR A 129 -1.94 -6.76 6.89
CA THR A 129 -0.73 -6.34 7.60
C THR A 129 -1.13 -5.40 8.75
N SER A 130 -0.39 -5.41 9.84
CA SER A 130 -0.74 -4.60 11.01
C SER A 130 -0.70 -3.10 10.73
N SER A 131 0.26 -2.64 9.92
CA SER A 131 0.36 -1.22 9.57
C SER A 131 -0.83 -0.77 8.72
N PHE A 132 -1.29 -1.59 7.78
CA PHE A 132 -2.45 -1.25 6.98
C PHE A 132 -3.74 -1.33 7.79
N ARG A 133 -3.90 -2.33 8.64
CA ARG A 133 -5.08 -2.43 9.52
C ARG A 133 -5.24 -1.18 10.37
N SER A 134 -4.16 -0.72 10.97
CA SER A 134 -4.14 0.49 11.78
C SER A 134 -4.53 1.73 10.96
N PHE A 135 -3.95 1.87 9.78
CA PHE A 135 -4.27 2.95 8.84
C PHE A 135 -5.76 2.92 8.44
N PHE A 136 -6.26 1.75 8.06
CA PHE A 136 -7.65 1.60 7.62
C PHE A 136 -8.64 2.00 8.71
N LYS A 137 -8.39 1.58 9.96
CA LYS A 137 -9.25 1.95 11.09
C LYS A 137 -9.30 3.46 11.30
N ARG A 138 -8.18 4.15 11.13
CA ARG A 138 -8.13 5.60 11.29
C ARG A 138 -8.84 6.36 10.18
N HIS A 139 -8.85 5.83 8.96
CA HIS A 139 -9.27 6.58 7.77
C HIS A 139 -10.52 6.03 7.09
N ARG A 140 -11.14 4.97 7.62
CA ARG A 140 -12.29 4.34 6.98
C ARG A 140 -13.39 5.34 6.62
N ASN A 141 -13.74 6.23 7.55
CA ASN A 141 -14.83 7.19 7.33
C ASN A 141 -14.55 8.13 6.16
N GLU A 142 -13.29 8.52 5.98
CA GLU A 142 -12.89 9.35 4.85
C GLU A 142 -13.05 8.60 3.52
N LEU A 143 -12.76 7.30 3.52
CA LEU A 143 -12.83 6.47 2.32
C LEU A 143 -14.26 6.21 1.87
N GLU A 144 -15.23 6.25 2.78
CA GLU A 144 -16.63 6.03 2.46
C GLU A 144 -17.21 7.10 1.52
N GLY A 145 -16.56 8.25 1.41
CA GLY A 145 -16.97 9.33 0.52
C GLY A 145 -16.56 9.19 -0.93
N PHE A 146 -15.90 8.10 -1.29
CA PHE A 146 -15.35 7.91 -2.65
C PHE A 146 -15.88 6.70 -3.37
#